data_a2f6685964cad505fb0828e5364cdd25
#
_entry.id   a2f6685964cad505fb0828e5364cdd25
#
_cell.length_a   1.000
_cell.length_b   1.000
_cell.length_c   1.000
_cell.angle_alpha   90.00
_cell.angle_beta   90.00
_cell.angle_gamma   90.00
#
_symmetry.space_group_name_H-M   'P 1'
#
loop_
_entity.id
_entity.type
_entity.pdbx_description
1 polymer ?
#
loop_
_entity_poly.entity_id
_entity_poly.type
_entity_poly.pdbx_seq_one_letter_code
_entity_poly.pdbx_strand_id
1 'polypeptide(L)'
;MSSNTITTKDGTQIFYKDWGTGQPIVFHHGWPLSSDDWDAQMLFFLNQGYRVIAHDRRGHGRSSQTATGNEMDTYAADVAALTEHLGLKGAIHVGHSTGGGEVARYVAQYGGHGRVSKAVLIGAVPPIMVKSDKNPGGLPLEVFDGFRTALAANRAQFFRDIPAGPFYGFNRPGAAVSQGVVDNWWRQGMMGGTKAHYDCIKAFSETDFTEDLKKIEVPTLVMHGDDDQIVPIADSALLSVKLLKNGTLKVYKGLPHGMATTHADIINADLLAFFKA
;
A
#
# COMPACT_ATOMS: atom_id res chain seq x y z
N MET A 1 -15.79 5.31 24.92
CA MET A 1 -14.98 4.52 23.97
C MET A 1 -14.43 5.50 22.96
N SER A 2 -13.11 5.60 22.82
CA SER A 2 -12.53 6.40 21.74
C SER A 2 -13.00 5.78 20.42
N SER A 3 -13.61 6.58 19.54
CA SER A 3 -13.97 6.10 18.20
C SER A 3 -12.68 5.85 17.44
N ASN A 4 -12.50 4.66 16.87
CA ASN A 4 -11.38 4.35 15.97
C ASN A 4 -11.57 5.00 14.58
N THR A 5 -12.07 6.23 14.57
CA THR A 5 -12.33 7.02 13.35
C THR A 5 -11.96 8.48 13.59
N ILE A 6 -11.41 9.10 12.56
CA ILE A 6 -11.30 10.56 12.46
C ILE A 6 -12.27 11.06 11.39
N THR A 7 -12.65 12.33 11.48
CA THR A 7 -13.41 13.02 10.43
C THR A 7 -12.50 14.03 9.75
N THR A 8 -12.30 13.90 8.46
CA THR A 8 -11.50 14.82 7.63
C THR A 8 -12.25 16.12 7.36
N LYS A 9 -11.57 17.11 6.76
CA LYS A 9 -12.15 18.45 6.49
C LYS A 9 -13.39 18.40 5.58
N ASP A 10 -13.47 17.41 4.69
CA ASP A 10 -14.61 17.21 3.78
C ASP A 10 -15.72 16.32 4.37
N GLY A 11 -15.62 15.96 5.65
CA GLY A 11 -16.60 15.15 6.37
C GLY A 11 -16.42 13.63 6.20
N THR A 12 -15.39 13.18 5.48
CA THR A 12 -15.10 11.76 5.31
C THR A 12 -14.60 11.15 6.62
N GLN A 13 -15.16 10.02 7.02
CA GLN A 13 -14.69 9.28 8.19
C GLN A 13 -13.63 8.26 7.77
N ILE A 14 -12.47 8.32 8.39
CA ILE A 14 -11.34 7.40 8.19
C ILE A 14 -11.22 6.51 9.42
N PHE A 15 -11.43 5.22 9.23
CA PHE A 15 -11.22 4.20 10.26
C PHE A 15 -9.72 3.91 10.41
N TYR A 16 -9.28 3.66 11.64
CA TYR A 16 -7.90 3.23 11.91
C TYR A 16 -7.82 2.27 13.11
N LYS A 17 -6.77 1.45 13.11
CA LYS A 17 -6.29 0.67 14.26
C LYS A 17 -5.08 1.39 14.84
N ASP A 18 -4.94 1.40 16.17
CA ASP A 18 -3.81 2.05 16.87
C ASP A 18 -3.53 1.28 18.15
N TRP A 19 -2.41 0.56 18.19
CA TRP A 19 -2.03 -0.31 19.32
C TRP A 19 -0.58 -0.07 19.72
N GLY A 20 -0.31 -0.13 21.05
CA GLY A 20 1.03 0.05 21.62
C GLY A 20 1.39 1.51 21.87
N THR A 21 2.62 1.76 22.34
CA THR A 21 3.08 3.08 22.79
C THR A 21 4.51 3.45 22.34
N GLY A 22 5.21 2.56 21.64
CA GLY A 22 6.59 2.78 21.18
C GLY A 22 6.70 3.71 19.96
N GLN A 23 7.82 3.59 19.24
CA GLN A 23 7.98 4.31 17.97
C GLN A 23 6.86 3.96 17.00
N PRO A 24 6.18 4.96 16.41
CA PRO A 24 5.03 4.68 15.55
C PRO A 24 5.43 4.13 14.19
N ILE A 25 4.71 3.09 13.77
CA ILE A 25 4.71 2.56 12.40
C ILE A 25 3.31 2.77 11.84
N VAL A 26 3.20 3.41 10.68
CA VAL A 26 1.94 3.61 9.95
C VAL A 26 1.94 2.73 8.71
N PHE A 27 0.96 1.83 8.63
CA PHE A 27 0.81 0.89 7.52
C PHE A 27 -0.27 1.35 6.55
N HIS A 28 0.05 1.31 5.24
CA HIS A 28 -0.78 1.74 4.13
C HIS A 28 -1.08 0.55 3.22
N HIS A 29 -2.34 0.13 3.19
CA HIS A 29 -2.77 -1.06 2.45
C HIS A 29 -2.80 -0.86 0.93
N GLY A 30 -2.71 -1.99 0.18
CA GLY A 30 -2.91 -2.06 -1.26
C GLY A 30 -4.39 -1.96 -1.66
N TRP A 31 -4.65 -1.76 -2.95
CA TRP A 31 -5.99 -1.85 -3.51
C TRP A 31 -6.42 -3.33 -3.68
N PRO A 32 -7.66 -3.69 -3.43
CA PRO A 32 -8.78 -2.95 -2.84
C PRO A 32 -8.96 -3.27 -1.34
N LEU A 33 -7.86 -3.49 -0.64
CA LEU A 33 -7.80 -4.05 0.70
C LEU A 33 -8.20 -3.05 1.81
N SER A 34 -7.82 -3.34 3.03
CA SER A 34 -8.07 -2.55 4.23
C SER A 34 -6.89 -2.68 5.19
N SER A 35 -6.96 -2.04 6.35
CA SER A 35 -5.96 -2.21 7.42
C SER A 35 -5.84 -3.65 7.93
N ASP A 36 -6.80 -4.53 7.63
CA ASP A 36 -6.76 -5.95 8.02
C ASP A 36 -5.68 -6.74 7.25
N ASP A 37 -5.21 -6.22 6.11
CA ASP A 37 -4.09 -6.82 5.36
C ASP A 37 -2.78 -6.81 6.16
N TRP A 38 -2.67 -5.90 7.12
CA TRP A 38 -1.48 -5.70 7.94
C TRP A 38 -1.51 -6.41 9.30
N ASP A 39 -2.52 -7.23 9.59
CA ASP A 39 -2.69 -7.85 10.92
C ASP A 39 -1.48 -8.66 11.38
N ALA A 40 -0.82 -9.39 10.47
CA ALA A 40 0.38 -10.16 10.78
C ALA A 40 1.57 -9.25 11.16
N GLN A 41 1.79 -8.19 10.38
CA GLN A 41 2.84 -7.19 10.66
C GLN A 41 2.54 -6.41 11.93
N MET A 42 1.30 -5.96 12.11
CA MET A 42 0.88 -5.22 13.30
C MET A 42 1.12 -6.03 14.57
N LEU A 43 0.71 -7.30 14.59
CA LEU A 43 0.93 -8.18 15.74
C LEU A 43 2.43 -8.42 15.99
N PHE A 44 3.20 -8.66 14.94
CA PHE A 44 4.65 -8.85 15.07
C PHE A 44 5.33 -7.62 15.67
N PHE A 45 5.11 -6.43 15.12
CA PHE A 45 5.75 -5.20 15.57
C PHE A 45 5.23 -4.71 16.93
N LEU A 46 3.96 -4.95 17.25
CA LEU A 46 3.42 -4.71 18.60
C LEU A 46 4.22 -5.51 19.64
N ASN A 47 4.51 -6.79 19.37
CA ASN A 47 5.32 -7.64 20.24
C ASN A 47 6.81 -7.23 20.30
N GLN A 48 7.28 -6.42 19.35
CA GLN A 48 8.61 -5.81 19.37
C GLN A 48 8.64 -4.45 20.07
N GLY A 49 7.53 -3.99 20.65
CA GLY A 49 7.43 -2.76 21.41
C GLY A 49 7.17 -1.49 20.58
N TYR A 50 6.76 -1.63 19.34
CA TYR A 50 6.34 -0.49 18.49
C TYR A 50 4.87 -0.11 18.75
N ARG A 51 4.53 1.14 18.49
CA ARG A 51 3.14 1.57 18.29
C ARG A 51 2.78 1.32 16.82
N VAL A 52 1.76 0.54 16.57
CA VAL A 52 1.36 0.11 15.23
C VAL A 52 0.02 0.74 14.85
N ILE A 53 0.00 1.47 13.74
CA ILE A 53 -1.18 2.16 13.23
C ILE A 53 -1.43 1.64 11.81
N ALA A 54 -2.68 1.34 11.47
CA ALA A 54 -3.11 1.05 10.12
C ALA A 54 -4.49 1.66 9.89
N HIS A 55 -4.70 2.32 8.76
CA HIS A 55 -5.98 2.94 8.41
C HIS A 55 -6.65 2.21 7.25
N ASP A 56 -7.95 2.29 7.18
CA ASP A 56 -8.68 1.97 5.96
C ASP A 56 -8.75 3.25 5.11
N ARG A 57 -8.17 3.24 3.90
CA ARG A 57 -8.23 4.39 2.97
C ARG A 57 -9.69 4.77 2.71
N ARG A 58 -10.01 6.04 2.47
CA ARG A 58 -11.36 6.43 2.04
C ARG A 58 -11.87 5.53 0.92
N GLY A 59 -13.13 5.17 0.96
CA GLY A 59 -13.75 4.24 0.02
C GLY A 59 -13.40 2.77 0.22
N HIS A 60 -12.55 2.42 1.19
CA HIS A 60 -12.10 1.06 1.48
C HIS A 60 -12.49 0.66 2.89
N GLY A 61 -12.63 -0.64 3.10
CA GLY A 61 -12.87 -1.23 4.44
C GLY A 61 -14.02 -0.58 5.19
N ARG A 62 -13.73 -0.08 6.39
CA ARG A 62 -14.68 0.54 7.34
C ARG A 62 -14.75 2.06 7.22
N SER A 63 -13.92 2.67 6.38
CA SER A 63 -13.99 4.11 6.08
C SER A 63 -15.19 4.46 5.23
N SER A 64 -15.56 5.76 5.19
CA SER A 64 -16.67 6.23 4.36
C SER A 64 -16.54 5.80 2.91
N GLN A 65 -17.61 5.26 2.33
CA GLN A 65 -17.68 4.91 0.91
C GLN A 65 -17.94 6.17 0.07
N THR A 66 -16.86 6.81 -0.37
CA THR A 66 -16.91 8.10 -1.06
C THR A 66 -17.16 7.96 -2.57
N ALA A 67 -17.93 8.87 -3.13
CA ALA A 67 -18.15 8.99 -4.56
C ALA A 67 -17.10 9.88 -5.27
N THR A 68 -16.33 10.67 -4.50
CA THR A 68 -15.33 11.63 -4.97
C THR A 68 -14.10 11.62 -4.06
N GLY A 69 -13.01 12.28 -4.47
CA GLY A 69 -11.77 12.37 -3.70
C GLY A 69 -10.98 11.05 -3.68
N ASN A 70 -11.25 10.14 -4.60
CA ASN A 70 -10.59 8.84 -4.67
C ASN A 70 -9.30 8.93 -5.51
N GLU A 71 -8.37 9.80 -5.08
CA GLU A 71 -7.13 10.14 -5.77
C GLU A 71 -5.97 10.30 -4.79
N MET A 72 -4.72 10.17 -5.24
CA MET A 72 -3.54 10.12 -4.38
C MET A 72 -3.33 11.38 -3.54
N ASP A 73 -3.62 12.56 -4.04
CA ASP A 73 -3.48 13.80 -3.26
C ASP A 73 -4.42 13.81 -2.06
N THR A 74 -5.66 13.38 -2.27
CA THR A 74 -6.66 13.28 -1.20
C THR A 74 -6.30 12.16 -0.21
N TYR A 75 -5.84 11.00 -0.70
CA TYR A 75 -5.38 9.91 0.17
C TYR A 75 -4.23 10.36 1.08
N ALA A 76 -3.23 11.05 0.53
CA ALA A 76 -2.12 11.60 1.31
C ALA A 76 -2.58 12.67 2.33
N ALA A 77 -3.58 13.49 1.97
CA ALA A 77 -4.15 14.48 2.88
C ALA A 77 -4.94 13.82 4.04
N ASP A 78 -5.63 12.70 3.79
CA ASP A 78 -6.30 11.92 4.83
C ASP A 78 -5.28 11.32 5.82
N VAL A 79 -4.17 10.80 5.31
CA VAL A 79 -3.06 10.34 6.16
C VAL A 79 -2.47 11.48 6.98
N ALA A 80 -2.32 12.68 6.39
CA ALA A 80 -1.84 13.85 7.10
C ALA A 80 -2.79 14.23 8.26
N ALA A 81 -4.11 14.20 8.02
CA ALA A 81 -5.11 14.44 9.06
C ALA A 81 -5.04 13.39 10.17
N LEU A 82 -4.87 12.10 9.82
CA LEU A 82 -4.73 11.02 10.81
C LEU A 82 -3.46 11.18 11.66
N THR A 83 -2.31 11.42 11.03
CA THR A 83 -1.03 11.55 11.73
C THR A 83 -1.00 12.79 12.63
N GLU A 84 -1.64 13.89 12.21
CA GLU A 84 -1.84 15.09 13.02
C GLU A 84 -2.75 14.81 14.22
N HIS A 85 -3.90 14.16 13.99
CA HIS A 85 -4.85 13.77 15.05
C HIS A 85 -4.18 12.91 16.13
N LEU A 86 -3.33 11.98 15.74
CA LEU A 86 -2.61 11.06 16.63
C LEU A 86 -1.32 11.67 17.21
N GLY A 87 -0.95 12.90 16.82
CA GLY A 87 0.25 13.59 17.27
C GLY A 87 1.55 12.86 16.93
N LEU A 88 1.61 12.16 15.78
CA LEU A 88 2.75 11.32 15.42
C LEU A 88 3.99 12.16 15.08
N LYS A 89 5.14 11.73 15.62
CA LYS A 89 6.47 12.26 15.31
C LYS A 89 7.44 11.11 15.07
N GLY A 90 8.37 11.28 14.13
CA GLY A 90 9.37 10.27 13.81
C GLY A 90 8.76 8.94 13.34
N ALA A 91 7.57 8.97 12.74
CA ALA A 91 6.87 7.76 12.32
C ALA A 91 7.60 7.07 11.17
N ILE A 92 7.53 5.74 11.14
CA ILE A 92 7.94 4.92 10.00
C ILE A 92 6.69 4.67 9.17
N HIS A 93 6.73 4.95 7.88
CA HIS A 93 5.63 4.69 6.96
C HIS A 93 5.93 3.49 6.07
N VAL A 94 5.05 2.49 6.08
CA VAL A 94 5.19 1.24 5.31
C VAL A 94 4.00 1.10 4.37
N GLY A 95 4.22 1.06 3.07
CA GLY A 95 3.17 0.96 2.08
C GLY A 95 3.34 -0.22 1.12
N HIS A 96 2.26 -0.97 0.92
CA HIS A 96 2.19 -2.06 -0.05
C HIS A 96 1.42 -1.62 -1.30
N SER A 97 1.96 -1.91 -2.49
CA SER A 97 1.25 -1.69 -3.74
C SER A 97 0.79 -0.21 -3.89
N THR A 98 -0.51 0.03 -4.05
CA THR A 98 -1.14 1.37 -4.00
C THR A 98 -0.77 2.15 -2.75
N GLY A 99 -0.66 1.47 -1.60
CA GLY A 99 -0.22 2.08 -0.34
C GLY A 99 1.22 2.60 -0.39
N GLY A 100 2.08 2.02 -1.22
CA GLY A 100 3.42 2.56 -1.49
C GLY A 100 3.38 3.89 -2.26
N GLY A 101 2.42 4.05 -3.18
CA GLY A 101 2.15 5.35 -3.83
C GLY A 101 1.65 6.39 -2.82
N GLU A 102 0.75 6.00 -1.92
CA GLU A 102 0.27 6.86 -0.84
C GLU A 102 1.41 7.29 0.09
N VAL A 103 2.32 6.36 0.48
CA VAL A 103 3.54 6.69 1.25
C VAL A 103 4.42 7.67 0.51
N ALA A 104 4.71 7.43 -0.78
CA ALA A 104 5.55 8.32 -1.57
C ALA A 104 4.98 9.74 -1.62
N ARG A 105 3.68 9.88 -1.92
CA ARG A 105 2.98 11.18 -1.96
C ARG A 105 2.93 11.84 -0.57
N TYR A 106 2.59 11.09 0.47
CA TYR A 106 2.53 11.61 1.83
C TYR A 106 3.89 12.10 2.33
N VAL A 107 4.95 11.29 2.19
CA VAL A 107 6.29 11.67 2.68
C VAL A 107 6.81 12.89 1.93
N ALA A 108 6.60 12.97 0.62
CA ALA A 108 7.03 14.11 -0.19
C ALA A 108 6.32 15.43 0.16
N GLN A 109 5.03 15.37 0.50
CA GLN A 109 4.22 16.59 0.73
C GLN A 109 4.10 16.95 2.22
N TYR A 110 4.07 15.96 3.13
CA TYR A 110 3.75 16.15 4.55
C TYR A 110 4.81 15.63 5.50
N GLY A 111 5.81 14.88 5.02
CA GLY A 111 6.80 14.19 5.85
C GLY A 111 7.84 15.07 6.56
N GLY A 112 7.88 16.36 6.24
CA GLY A 112 8.82 17.31 6.83
C GLY A 112 8.67 17.53 8.34
N HIS A 113 9.59 18.35 8.92
CA HIS A 113 9.57 18.75 10.33
C HIS A 113 9.62 17.58 11.35
N GLY A 114 10.33 16.51 11.01
CA GLY A 114 10.51 15.35 11.90
C GLY A 114 9.26 14.49 12.06
N ARG A 115 8.28 14.60 11.17
CA ARG A 115 7.09 13.75 11.19
C ARG A 115 7.38 12.31 10.78
N VAL A 116 8.25 12.15 9.77
CA VAL A 116 8.66 10.84 9.22
C VAL A 116 10.14 10.61 9.50
N SER A 117 10.49 9.42 9.97
CA SER A 117 11.87 8.99 10.18
C SER A 117 12.38 8.05 9.10
N LYS A 118 11.53 7.17 8.59
CA LYS A 118 11.85 6.17 7.56
C LYS A 118 10.63 5.87 6.70
N ALA A 119 10.87 5.42 5.46
CA ALA A 119 9.82 4.94 4.56
C ALA A 119 10.14 3.54 4.03
N VAL A 120 9.09 2.76 3.75
CA VAL A 120 9.21 1.44 3.11
C VAL A 120 8.18 1.31 2.00
N LEU A 121 8.62 0.84 0.85
CA LEU A 121 7.82 0.61 -0.34
C LEU A 121 7.87 -0.89 -0.69
N ILE A 122 6.77 -1.62 -0.50
CA ILE A 122 6.68 -3.07 -0.73
C ILE A 122 5.82 -3.35 -1.96
N GLY A 123 6.38 -3.94 -3.03
CA GLY A 123 5.63 -4.21 -4.27
C GLY A 123 4.90 -2.98 -4.78
N ALA A 124 5.52 -1.80 -4.63
CA ALA A 124 4.85 -0.51 -4.72
C ALA A 124 4.70 -0.01 -6.16
N VAL A 125 3.62 0.73 -6.42
CA VAL A 125 3.27 1.26 -7.75
C VAL A 125 4.17 2.38 -8.30
N PRO A 126 4.90 3.21 -7.50
CA PRO A 126 5.82 4.20 -8.06
C PRO A 126 6.93 3.61 -8.94
N PRO A 127 7.46 4.38 -9.94
CA PRO A 127 7.16 5.80 -10.16
C PRO A 127 5.87 6.08 -10.93
N ILE A 128 5.41 5.21 -11.80
CA ILE A 128 4.13 5.26 -12.52
C ILE A 128 3.89 3.90 -13.19
N MET A 129 2.70 3.32 -13.05
CA MET A 129 2.42 2.00 -13.62
C MET A 129 2.10 2.04 -15.11
N VAL A 130 1.34 3.06 -15.55
CA VAL A 130 0.95 3.17 -16.95
C VAL A 130 2.14 3.52 -17.83
N LYS A 131 2.19 2.92 -19.02
CA LYS A 131 3.18 3.24 -20.04
C LYS A 131 3.13 4.72 -20.42
N SER A 132 4.29 5.38 -20.34
CA SER A 132 4.46 6.80 -20.62
C SER A 132 5.88 7.09 -21.06
N ASP A 133 6.17 8.32 -21.47
CA ASP A 133 7.54 8.75 -21.79
C ASP A 133 8.49 8.60 -20.59
N LYS A 134 7.96 8.70 -19.37
CA LYS A 134 8.73 8.53 -18.11
C LYS A 134 8.89 7.06 -17.70
N ASN A 135 8.00 6.19 -18.16
CA ASN A 135 8.08 4.74 -17.97
C ASN A 135 7.69 4.01 -19.27
N PRO A 136 8.61 3.90 -20.23
CA PRO A 136 8.32 3.25 -21.51
C PRO A 136 8.02 1.74 -21.38
N GLY A 137 8.50 1.10 -20.31
CA GLY A 137 8.22 -0.31 -19.97
C GLY A 137 6.90 -0.53 -19.25
N GLY A 138 6.23 0.54 -18.82
CA GLY A 138 4.98 0.47 -18.06
C GLY A 138 3.86 -0.28 -18.79
N LEU A 139 2.84 -0.67 -18.04
CA LEU A 139 1.71 -1.42 -18.59
C LEU A 139 0.84 -0.53 -19.50
N PRO A 140 0.33 -1.05 -20.62
CA PRO A 140 -0.63 -0.33 -21.45
C PRO A 140 -1.87 0.09 -20.65
N LEU A 141 -2.46 1.25 -20.99
CA LEU A 141 -3.66 1.77 -20.31
C LEU A 141 -4.84 0.78 -20.38
N GLU A 142 -4.93 0.03 -21.47
CA GLU A 142 -5.95 -0.99 -21.72
C GLU A 142 -5.97 -2.09 -20.64
N VAL A 143 -4.86 -2.37 -19.97
CA VAL A 143 -4.81 -3.32 -18.85
C VAL A 143 -5.66 -2.79 -17.68
N PHE A 144 -5.53 -1.51 -17.37
CA PHE A 144 -6.28 -0.86 -16.29
C PHE A 144 -7.74 -0.61 -16.67
N ASP A 145 -8.04 -0.36 -17.93
CA ASP A 145 -9.41 -0.32 -18.46
C ASP A 145 -10.08 -1.70 -18.39
N GLY A 146 -9.30 -2.77 -18.60
CA GLY A 146 -9.73 -4.14 -18.36
C GLY A 146 -10.13 -4.36 -16.89
N PHE A 147 -9.36 -3.84 -15.93
CA PHE A 147 -9.71 -3.89 -14.49
C PHE A 147 -11.01 -3.14 -14.19
N ARG A 148 -11.17 -1.93 -14.75
CA ARG A 148 -12.42 -1.14 -14.62
C ARG A 148 -13.62 -1.90 -15.16
N THR A 149 -13.47 -2.52 -16.34
CA THR A 149 -14.52 -3.31 -17.00
C THR A 149 -14.88 -4.54 -16.17
N ALA A 150 -13.89 -5.31 -15.72
CA ALA A 150 -14.11 -6.51 -14.90
C ALA A 150 -14.79 -6.17 -13.56
N LEU A 151 -14.34 -5.09 -12.90
CA LEU A 151 -14.94 -4.61 -11.66
C LEU A 151 -16.40 -4.20 -11.87
N ALA A 152 -16.71 -3.48 -12.94
CA ALA A 152 -18.06 -3.03 -13.26
C ALA A 152 -18.98 -4.19 -13.62
N ALA A 153 -18.46 -5.21 -14.33
CA ALA A 153 -19.24 -6.36 -14.76
C ALA A 153 -19.57 -7.32 -13.61
N ASN A 154 -18.57 -7.71 -12.81
CA ASN A 154 -18.74 -8.62 -11.67
C ASN A 154 -17.61 -8.46 -10.65
N ARG A 155 -17.70 -7.44 -9.79
CA ARG A 155 -16.70 -7.17 -8.76
C ARG A 155 -16.42 -8.38 -7.86
N ALA A 156 -17.44 -9.14 -7.50
CA ALA A 156 -17.29 -10.26 -6.59
C ALA A 156 -16.42 -11.39 -7.19
N GLN A 157 -16.62 -11.72 -8.47
CA GLN A 157 -15.80 -12.72 -9.15
C GLN A 157 -14.40 -12.16 -9.43
N PHE A 158 -14.30 -10.94 -9.94
CA PHE A 158 -13.00 -10.30 -10.21
C PHE A 158 -12.10 -10.27 -8.97
N PHE A 159 -12.67 -9.93 -7.80
CA PHE A 159 -11.95 -9.94 -6.53
C PHE A 159 -11.66 -11.34 -5.98
N ARG A 160 -12.29 -12.39 -6.50
CA ARG A 160 -11.90 -13.79 -6.23
C ARG A 160 -10.73 -14.23 -7.08
N ASP A 161 -10.71 -13.84 -8.35
CA ASP A 161 -9.72 -14.31 -9.32
C ASP A 161 -8.33 -13.75 -9.04
N ILE A 162 -8.22 -12.49 -8.61
CA ILE A 162 -6.94 -11.84 -8.33
C ILE A 162 -6.13 -12.58 -7.26
N PRO A 163 -6.63 -12.81 -6.03
CA PRO A 163 -5.87 -13.49 -4.98
C PRO A 163 -5.73 -15.00 -5.23
N ALA A 164 -6.67 -15.62 -5.93
CA ALA A 164 -6.57 -17.04 -6.32
C ALA A 164 -5.48 -17.30 -7.37
N GLY A 165 -4.97 -16.25 -8.01
CA GLY A 165 -3.99 -16.32 -9.08
C GLY A 165 -2.77 -15.44 -8.85
N PRO A 166 -2.64 -14.33 -9.60
CA PRO A 166 -1.37 -13.61 -9.74
C PRO A 166 -0.94 -12.86 -8.46
N PHE A 167 -1.87 -12.45 -7.59
CA PHE A 167 -1.53 -11.62 -6.44
C PHE A 167 -0.61 -12.33 -5.43
N TYR A 168 -0.91 -13.59 -5.12
CA TYR A 168 -0.13 -14.43 -4.22
C TYR A 168 0.74 -15.47 -4.95
N GLY A 169 0.76 -15.44 -6.28
CA GLY A 169 1.48 -16.44 -7.08
C GLY A 169 0.84 -17.83 -7.03
N PHE A 170 -0.43 -17.94 -6.60
CA PHE A 170 -1.13 -19.22 -6.48
C PHE A 170 -1.42 -19.88 -7.84
N ASN A 171 -1.25 -19.16 -8.94
CA ASN A 171 -1.28 -19.69 -10.31
C ASN A 171 0.05 -20.33 -10.75
N ARG A 172 1.10 -20.32 -9.91
CA ARG A 172 2.39 -20.95 -10.24
C ARG A 172 2.36 -22.45 -9.98
N PRO A 173 3.05 -23.25 -10.79
CA PRO A 173 3.16 -24.71 -10.54
C PRO A 173 3.72 -25.00 -9.15
N GLY A 174 3.04 -25.87 -8.40
CA GLY A 174 3.48 -26.26 -7.06
C GLY A 174 3.20 -25.25 -5.94
N ALA A 175 2.48 -24.17 -6.23
CA ALA A 175 2.11 -23.19 -5.21
C ALA A 175 1.22 -23.80 -4.12
N ALA A 176 1.55 -23.54 -2.85
CA ALA A 176 0.73 -23.93 -1.69
C ALA A 176 -0.43 -22.93 -1.52
N VAL A 177 -1.56 -23.19 -2.19
CA VAL A 177 -2.73 -22.31 -2.14
C VAL A 177 -3.36 -22.33 -0.75
N SER A 178 -3.57 -21.14 -0.19
CA SER A 178 -4.33 -20.96 1.07
C SER A 178 -5.70 -20.33 0.77
N GLN A 179 -6.75 -21.14 0.88
CA GLN A 179 -8.13 -20.64 0.68
C GLN A 179 -8.50 -19.54 1.68
N GLY A 180 -8.03 -19.65 2.93
CA GLY A 180 -8.26 -18.63 3.94
C GLY A 180 -7.66 -17.28 3.58
N VAL A 181 -6.47 -17.26 2.95
CA VAL A 181 -5.84 -16.03 2.43
C VAL A 181 -6.66 -15.44 1.28
N VAL A 182 -7.09 -16.28 0.33
CA VAL A 182 -7.95 -15.86 -0.80
C VAL A 182 -9.27 -15.27 -0.28
N ASP A 183 -9.92 -15.93 0.67
CA ASP A 183 -11.20 -15.49 1.24
C ASP A 183 -11.05 -14.19 2.05
N ASN A 184 -9.96 -14.03 2.79
CA ASN A 184 -9.68 -12.80 3.54
C ASN A 184 -9.45 -11.61 2.60
N TRP A 185 -8.71 -11.80 1.52
CA TRP A 185 -8.51 -10.77 0.49
C TRP A 185 -9.85 -10.36 -0.15
N TRP A 186 -10.65 -11.35 -0.56
CA TRP A 186 -11.97 -11.13 -1.12
C TRP A 186 -12.90 -10.38 -0.15
N ARG A 187 -12.94 -10.81 1.11
CA ARG A 187 -13.74 -10.16 2.17
C ARG A 187 -13.37 -8.68 2.30
N GLN A 188 -12.08 -8.37 2.37
CA GLN A 188 -11.59 -6.99 2.47
C GLN A 188 -12.02 -6.17 1.25
N GLY A 189 -11.82 -6.69 0.04
CA GLY A 189 -12.25 -6.02 -1.19
C GLY A 189 -13.75 -5.77 -1.24
N MET A 190 -14.57 -6.69 -0.75
CA MET A 190 -16.04 -6.55 -0.76
C MET A 190 -16.57 -5.56 0.29
N MET A 191 -15.80 -5.23 1.32
CA MET A 191 -16.19 -4.25 2.35
C MET A 191 -16.19 -2.80 1.83
N GLY A 192 -15.36 -2.46 0.87
CA GLY A 192 -15.26 -1.09 0.35
C GLY A 192 -16.31 -0.75 -0.71
N GLY A 193 -16.36 0.53 -1.08
CA GLY A 193 -17.30 1.08 -2.07
C GLY A 193 -16.87 0.82 -3.51
N THR A 194 -17.80 0.35 -4.35
CA THR A 194 -17.52 0.05 -5.77
C THR A 194 -16.99 1.26 -6.53
N LYS A 195 -17.59 2.45 -6.31
CA LYS A 195 -17.15 3.69 -6.98
C LYS A 195 -15.72 4.07 -6.60
N ALA A 196 -15.39 4.01 -5.32
CA ALA A 196 -14.06 4.32 -4.83
C ALA A 196 -13.01 3.32 -5.35
N HIS A 197 -13.33 2.03 -5.38
CA HIS A 197 -12.44 1.03 -5.97
C HIS A 197 -12.21 1.26 -7.47
N TYR A 198 -13.27 1.63 -8.20
CA TYR A 198 -13.19 1.94 -9.62
C TYR A 198 -12.27 3.15 -9.89
N ASP A 199 -12.46 4.24 -9.15
CA ASP A 199 -11.65 5.46 -9.29
C ASP A 199 -10.20 5.23 -8.85
N CYS A 200 -10.00 4.43 -7.80
CA CYS A 200 -8.67 4.12 -7.29
C CYS A 200 -7.79 3.40 -8.33
N ILE A 201 -8.39 2.70 -9.33
CA ILE A 201 -7.62 2.13 -10.45
C ILE A 201 -6.85 3.24 -11.17
N LYS A 202 -7.48 4.39 -11.43
CA LYS A 202 -6.79 5.55 -11.99
C LYS A 202 -5.73 6.10 -11.04
N ALA A 203 -6.06 6.20 -9.76
CA ALA A 203 -5.16 6.76 -8.76
C ALA A 203 -3.85 5.97 -8.65
N PHE A 204 -3.89 4.63 -8.66
CA PHE A 204 -2.66 3.84 -8.55
C PHE A 204 -1.93 3.63 -9.89
N SER A 205 -2.64 3.67 -11.02
CA SER A 205 -2.02 3.35 -12.31
C SER A 205 -1.49 4.57 -13.06
N GLU A 206 -2.17 5.71 -12.97
CA GLU A 206 -1.90 6.90 -13.79
C GLU A 206 -1.22 8.04 -13.00
N THR A 207 -1.13 7.95 -11.66
CA THR A 207 -0.41 8.96 -10.87
C THR A 207 1.09 8.84 -11.08
N ASP A 208 1.72 9.94 -11.44
CA ASP A 208 3.17 10.06 -11.55
C ASP A 208 3.77 10.48 -10.21
N PHE A 209 4.57 9.60 -9.62
CA PHE A 209 5.28 9.80 -8.36
C PHE A 209 6.76 10.15 -8.55
N THR A 210 7.21 10.43 -9.77
CA THR A 210 8.62 10.69 -10.09
C THR A 210 9.18 11.82 -9.23
N GLU A 211 8.46 12.93 -9.15
CA GLU A 211 8.90 14.09 -8.35
C GLU A 211 8.69 13.88 -6.84
N ASP A 212 7.74 13.04 -6.44
CA ASP A 212 7.60 12.67 -5.03
C ASP A 212 8.81 11.88 -4.55
N LEU A 213 9.23 10.84 -5.29
CA LEU A 213 10.40 10.03 -4.94
C LEU A 213 11.67 10.86 -4.81
N LYS A 214 11.89 11.82 -5.70
CA LYS A 214 13.05 12.74 -5.66
C LYS A 214 13.07 13.66 -4.43
N LYS A 215 11.88 13.95 -3.87
CA LYS A 215 11.74 14.81 -2.67
C LYS A 215 11.92 14.05 -1.36
N ILE A 216 11.83 12.73 -1.36
CA ILE A 216 12.01 11.92 -0.16
C ILE A 216 13.47 11.97 0.30
N GLU A 217 13.67 12.46 1.52
CA GLU A 217 15.01 12.62 2.12
C GLU A 217 15.32 11.58 3.19
N VAL A 218 14.30 10.96 3.76
CA VAL A 218 14.48 9.93 4.79
C VAL A 218 15.00 8.62 4.21
N PRO A 219 15.71 7.79 5.00
CA PRO A 219 16.07 6.45 4.58
C PRO A 219 14.84 5.68 4.10
N THR A 220 14.93 5.11 2.89
CA THR A 220 13.80 4.42 2.24
C THR A 220 14.22 3.03 1.79
N LEU A 221 13.52 2.00 2.29
CA LEU A 221 13.67 0.63 1.86
C LEU A 221 12.65 0.30 0.78
N VAL A 222 13.12 -0.16 -0.38
CA VAL A 222 12.28 -0.68 -1.46
C VAL A 222 12.39 -2.21 -1.45
N MET A 223 11.28 -2.90 -1.22
CA MET A 223 11.19 -4.36 -1.14
C MET A 223 10.32 -4.88 -2.29
N HIS A 224 10.83 -5.83 -3.08
CA HIS A 224 10.07 -6.31 -4.24
C HIS A 224 10.37 -7.77 -4.55
N GLY A 225 9.34 -8.54 -4.87
CA GLY A 225 9.50 -9.89 -5.40
C GLY A 225 9.78 -9.85 -6.90
N ASP A 226 10.72 -10.65 -7.39
CA ASP A 226 11.03 -10.69 -8.83
C ASP A 226 10.00 -11.50 -9.66
N ASP A 227 9.07 -12.21 -8.99
CA ASP A 227 7.90 -12.84 -9.59
C ASP A 227 6.58 -12.08 -9.31
N ASP A 228 6.68 -10.78 -9.07
CA ASP A 228 5.49 -9.91 -8.94
C ASP A 228 4.79 -9.76 -10.29
N GLN A 229 3.62 -10.42 -10.43
CA GLN A 229 2.81 -10.43 -11.64
C GLN A 229 1.81 -9.26 -11.71
N ILE A 230 1.71 -8.46 -10.64
CA ILE A 230 0.78 -7.32 -10.53
C ILE A 230 1.51 -6.01 -10.80
N VAL A 231 2.66 -5.82 -10.18
CA VAL A 231 3.52 -4.64 -10.34
C VAL A 231 4.91 -5.12 -10.77
N PRO A 232 5.21 -5.17 -12.09
CA PRO A 232 6.49 -5.67 -12.56
C PRO A 232 7.67 -4.90 -11.97
N ILE A 233 8.63 -5.60 -11.38
CA ILE A 233 9.78 -5.01 -10.70
C ILE A 233 10.61 -4.09 -11.59
N ALA A 234 10.73 -4.44 -12.88
CA ALA A 234 11.53 -3.69 -13.86
C ALA A 234 11.01 -2.26 -14.07
N ASP A 235 9.69 -2.10 -14.02
CA ASP A 235 8.99 -0.85 -14.32
C ASP A 235 8.52 -0.11 -13.07
N SER A 236 8.96 -0.57 -11.90
CA SER A 236 8.58 -0.01 -10.58
C SER A 236 9.78 0.11 -9.65
N ALA A 237 10.12 -0.89 -8.86
CA ALA A 237 11.15 -0.82 -7.82
C ALA A 237 12.54 -0.50 -8.37
N LEU A 238 12.94 -1.08 -9.53
CA LEU A 238 14.23 -0.80 -10.16
C LEU A 238 14.35 0.64 -10.67
N LEU A 239 13.24 1.30 -10.96
CA LEU A 239 13.19 2.72 -11.31
C LEU A 239 13.10 3.59 -10.06
N SER A 240 12.24 3.23 -9.11
CA SER A 240 12.01 4.00 -7.88
C SER A 240 13.29 4.18 -7.08
N VAL A 241 14.08 3.12 -6.89
CA VAL A 241 15.33 3.22 -6.11
C VAL A 241 16.34 4.19 -6.71
N LYS A 242 16.34 4.38 -8.02
CA LYS A 242 17.23 5.35 -8.72
C LYS A 242 16.80 6.80 -8.52
N LEU A 243 15.55 7.04 -8.17
CA LEU A 243 14.98 8.38 -7.95
C LEU A 243 15.11 8.81 -6.49
N LEU A 244 15.18 7.86 -5.56
CA LEU A 244 15.30 8.11 -4.13
C LEU A 244 16.71 8.59 -3.78
N LYS A 245 16.84 9.61 -2.91
CA LYS A 245 18.13 10.10 -2.42
C LYS A 245 18.83 9.09 -1.51
N ASN A 246 18.08 8.43 -0.63
CA ASN A 246 18.56 7.48 0.37
C ASN A 246 17.81 6.14 0.24
N GLY A 247 17.72 5.62 -0.99
CA GLY A 247 17.03 4.39 -1.31
C GLY A 247 17.92 3.15 -1.18
N THR A 248 17.39 2.09 -0.56
CA THR A 248 17.99 0.75 -0.57
C THR A 248 17.01 -0.24 -1.17
N LEU A 249 17.44 -1.03 -2.14
CA LEU A 249 16.61 -2.07 -2.77
C LEU A 249 16.91 -3.44 -2.19
N LYS A 250 15.85 -4.19 -1.86
CA LYS A 250 15.92 -5.61 -1.53
C LYS A 250 14.97 -6.39 -2.45
N VAL A 251 15.55 -7.29 -3.27
CA VAL A 251 14.81 -8.15 -4.20
C VAL A 251 14.64 -9.53 -3.58
N TYR A 252 13.43 -10.08 -3.67
CA TYR A 252 13.08 -11.41 -3.17
C TYR A 252 12.82 -12.35 -4.32
N LYS A 253 13.74 -13.32 -4.50
CA LYS A 253 13.70 -14.26 -5.62
C LYS A 253 12.47 -15.17 -5.55
N GLY A 254 11.68 -15.16 -6.61
CA GLY A 254 10.50 -16.01 -6.77
C GLY A 254 9.31 -15.59 -5.91
N LEU A 255 9.37 -14.47 -5.18
CA LEU A 255 8.25 -14.03 -4.36
C LEU A 255 7.23 -13.22 -5.15
N PRO A 256 5.91 -13.41 -4.86
CA PRO A 256 4.81 -12.75 -5.54
C PRO A 256 4.53 -11.35 -4.97
N HIS A 257 3.54 -10.66 -5.56
CA HIS A 257 3.06 -9.35 -5.10
C HIS A 257 2.65 -9.32 -3.63
N GLY A 258 1.89 -10.31 -3.20
CA GLY A 258 1.40 -10.43 -1.81
C GLY A 258 2.38 -11.07 -0.83
N MET A 259 3.69 -10.92 -1.05
CA MET A 259 4.73 -11.55 -0.22
C MET A 259 4.68 -11.14 1.26
N ALA A 260 4.17 -9.95 1.58
CA ALA A 260 4.01 -9.53 2.99
C ALA A 260 3.05 -10.43 3.78
N THR A 261 2.09 -11.07 3.08
CA THR A 261 1.16 -12.05 3.66
C THR A 261 1.72 -13.47 3.61
N THR A 262 2.20 -13.90 2.43
CA THR A 262 2.62 -15.30 2.22
C THR A 262 3.98 -15.64 2.79
N HIS A 263 4.85 -14.64 3.01
CA HIS A 263 6.22 -14.77 3.51
C HIS A 263 6.48 -13.75 4.64
N ALA A 264 5.50 -13.60 5.53
CA ALA A 264 5.51 -12.58 6.59
C ALA A 264 6.73 -12.69 7.51
N ASP A 265 7.24 -13.89 7.78
CA ASP A 265 8.41 -14.14 8.59
C ASP A 265 9.68 -13.47 8.02
N ILE A 266 9.96 -13.67 6.74
CA ILE A 266 11.10 -13.07 6.04
C ILE A 266 10.93 -11.55 5.95
N ILE A 267 9.76 -11.09 5.53
CA ILE A 267 9.48 -9.66 5.36
C ILE A 267 9.55 -8.92 6.70
N ASN A 268 8.97 -9.47 7.77
CA ASN A 268 9.01 -8.87 9.10
C ASN A 268 10.43 -8.77 9.67
N ALA A 269 11.25 -9.81 9.46
CA ALA A 269 12.65 -9.80 9.91
C ALA A 269 13.45 -8.67 9.22
N ASP A 270 13.27 -8.50 7.92
CA ASP A 270 13.96 -7.47 7.15
C ASP A 270 13.48 -6.06 7.48
N LEU A 271 12.17 -5.88 7.67
CA LEU A 271 11.59 -4.63 8.16
C LEU A 271 12.17 -4.27 9.53
N LEU A 272 12.23 -5.24 10.46
CA LEU A 272 12.78 -5.01 11.80
C LEU A 272 14.26 -4.61 11.77
N ALA A 273 15.06 -5.26 10.91
CA ALA A 273 16.46 -4.91 10.71
C ALA A 273 16.62 -3.47 10.20
N PHE A 274 15.81 -3.07 9.22
CA PHE A 274 15.81 -1.71 8.70
C PHE A 274 15.33 -0.67 9.72
N PHE A 275 14.34 -1.00 10.56
CA PHE A 275 13.85 -0.05 11.57
C PHE A 275 14.89 0.22 12.66
N LYS A 276 15.71 -0.78 12.99
CA LYS A 276 16.77 -0.67 14.01
C LYS A 276 18.07 -0.02 13.50
N ALA A 277 18.31 -0.01 12.20
CA ALA A 277 19.47 0.64 11.60
C ALA A 277 19.34 2.17 11.65
#